data_396e40dfdd121c555bebb24581181955
#
_entry.id   396e40dfdd121c555bebb24581181955
#
_cell.length_a   1.000
_cell.length_b   1.000
_cell.length_c   1.000
_cell.angle_alpha   90.00
_cell.angle_beta   90.00
_cell.angle_gamma   90.00
#
_symmetry.space_group_name_H-M   'P 1'
#
loop_
_entity.id
_entity.type
_entity.pdbx_description
1 polymer ?
#
loop_
_entity_poly.entity_id
_entity_poly.type
_entity_poly.pdbx_seq_one_letter_code
_entity_poly.pdbx_strand_id
1 'polypeptide(L)'
;MKTIKDWQINICLATYNGQKYLRQQLDSIIQQGYTNWTCLIRDDGSTDDTVAIIKEYVNRDSRFIFINSNDDRKLGSHRSFYELVNYKKADFYVFSDQDDVWKENRLERYLEEAEKFNQELPLLVYSNWTSVDEKLTVLKEHNPATVIQEQIAFNQINGMVIMMNHELAKLWEYRQIGAHDPYVGTLAYAVGNVAYISDSTVLWRRQVGAESLNNYGRQYGVATFWQMINTSFDRASLIFAQVSDKMSLERKLFFSRFIELKNANLIRRIYLLSKLKLRRKSLKETVAMTILLLTGYGKPKA
;
A
#
# COMPACT_ATOMS: atom_id res chain seq x y z
N MET A 1 20.20 -13.96 16.68
CA MET A 1 19.01 -13.35 16.03
C MET A 1 18.89 -11.92 16.53
N LYS A 2 18.53 -10.96 15.65
CA LYS A 2 18.18 -9.60 16.08
C LYS A 2 16.91 -9.66 16.94
N THR A 3 16.85 -8.86 17.98
CA THR A 3 15.62 -8.63 18.76
C THR A 3 14.87 -7.42 18.18
N ILE A 4 13.62 -7.22 18.61
CA ILE A 4 12.82 -6.03 18.20
C ILE A 4 13.63 -4.73 18.37
N LYS A 5 14.39 -4.60 19.45
CA LYS A 5 15.17 -3.40 19.79
C LYS A 5 16.30 -3.12 18.78
N ASP A 6 16.76 -4.14 18.07
CA ASP A 6 17.90 -4.05 17.14
C ASP A 6 17.44 -3.77 15.68
N TRP A 7 16.14 -3.87 15.38
CA TRP A 7 15.63 -3.69 14.03
C TRP A 7 15.69 -2.23 13.59
N GLN A 8 16.29 -1.98 12.43
CA GLN A 8 16.33 -0.66 11.81
C GLN A 8 15.11 -0.47 10.91
N ILE A 9 14.40 0.64 11.08
CA ILE A 9 13.26 1.02 10.25
C ILE A 9 13.65 2.20 9.35
N ASN A 10 13.36 2.11 8.06
CA ASN A 10 13.29 3.26 7.18
C ASN A 10 11.83 3.70 7.02
N ILE A 11 11.51 4.90 7.46
CA ILE A 11 10.23 5.56 7.19
C ILE A 11 10.37 6.25 5.84
N CYS A 12 9.57 5.85 4.87
CA CYS A 12 9.59 6.36 3.51
C CYS A 12 8.49 7.42 3.36
N LEU A 13 8.85 8.69 3.31
CA LEU A 13 7.93 9.83 3.22
C LEU A 13 8.09 10.52 1.86
N ALA A 14 7.06 10.48 1.03
CA ALA A 14 6.99 11.25 -0.21
C ALA A 14 6.17 12.52 -0.01
N THR A 15 6.68 13.66 -0.53
CA THR A 15 6.03 14.97 -0.37
C THR A 15 5.80 15.65 -1.73
N TYR A 16 4.70 16.39 -1.83
CA TYR A 16 4.40 17.32 -2.92
C TYR A 16 3.37 18.34 -2.46
N ASN A 17 3.75 19.63 -2.38
CA ASN A 17 2.90 20.74 -1.93
C ASN A 17 2.16 20.43 -0.60
N GLY A 18 2.92 19.98 0.40
CA GLY A 18 2.41 19.50 1.68
C GLY A 18 2.51 20.49 2.84
N GLN A 19 2.89 21.75 2.60
CA GLN A 19 3.19 22.74 3.66
C GLN A 19 2.15 22.79 4.78
N LYS A 20 0.86 22.57 4.45
CA LYS A 20 -0.25 22.73 5.40
C LYS A 20 -0.23 21.71 6.53
N TYR A 21 0.21 20.48 6.28
CA TYR A 21 0.08 19.38 7.25
C TYR A 21 1.39 18.67 7.57
N LEU A 22 2.45 18.90 6.76
CA LEU A 22 3.71 18.16 6.86
C LEU A 22 4.34 18.25 8.25
N ARG A 23 4.29 19.44 8.92
CA ARG A 23 4.82 19.59 10.29
C ARG A 23 4.15 18.63 11.25
N GLN A 24 2.83 18.52 11.20
CA GLN A 24 2.08 17.65 12.10
C GLN A 24 2.41 16.18 11.87
N GLN A 25 2.60 15.78 10.59
CA GLN A 25 3.04 14.42 10.26
C GLN A 25 4.45 14.15 10.78
N LEU A 26 5.42 15.05 10.56
CA LEU A 26 6.80 14.89 11.04
C LEU A 26 6.88 14.85 12.57
N ASP A 27 6.11 15.69 13.27
CA ASP A 27 6.02 15.66 14.73
C ASP A 27 5.47 14.33 15.25
N SER A 28 4.47 13.75 14.58
CA SER A 28 3.92 12.44 14.95
C SER A 28 4.91 11.28 14.75
N ILE A 29 5.85 11.42 13.81
CA ILE A 29 6.96 10.49 13.63
C ILE A 29 8.00 10.63 14.76
N ILE A 30 8.33 11.87 15.16
CA ILE A 30 9.24 12.12 16.30
C ILE A 30 8.69 11.53 17.60
N GLN A 31 7.37 11.57 17.79
CA GLN A 31 6.67 11.08 18.98
C GLN A 31 6.56 9.56 19.08
N GLN A 32 7.07 8.80 18.08
CA GLN A 32 7.06 7.34 18.17
C GLN A 32 7.94 6.84 19.31
N GLY A 33 7.41 5.94 20.14
CA GLY A 33 8.14 5.34 21.25
C GLY A 33 9.32 4.50 20.78
N TYR A 34 9.20 3.79 19.66
CA TYR A 34 10.33 3.13 19.02
C TYR A 34 11.25 4.15 18.35
N THR A 35 12.53 4.15 18.68
CA THR A 35 13.46 5.23 18.28
C THR A 35 14.49 4.84 17.22
N ASN A 36 14.67 3.53 16.91
CA ASN A 36 15.67 3.05 15.94
C ASN A 36 15.13 3.13 14.51
N TRP A 37 14.83 4.35 14.04
CA TRP A 37 14.36 4.64 12.71
C TRP A 37 15.16 5.75 12.02
N THR A 38 15.10 5.75 10.68
CA THR A 38 15.53 6.85 9.82
C THR A 38 14.34 7.24 8.94
N CYS A 39 13.94 8.51 8.92
CA CYS A 39 12.93 9.02 8.02
C CYS A 39 13.60 9.55 6.74
N LEU A 40 13.40 8.82 5.65
CA LEU A 40 13.87 9.20 4.32
C LEU A 40 12.76 10.03 3.66
N ILE A 41 13.06 11.26 3.28
CA ILE A 41 12.12 12.19 2.67
C ILE A 41 12.52 12.45 1.23
N ARG A 42 11.56 12.30 0.30
CA ARG A 42 11.71 12.72 -1.07
C ARG A 42 10.61 13.71 -1.44
N ASP A 43 11.02 14.89 -1.91
CA ASP A 43 10.10 15.89 -2.44
C ASP A 43 9.96 15.76 -3.95
N ASP A 44 8.73 15.82 -4.46
CA ASP A 44 8.42 15.64 -5.89
C ASP A 44 8.26 16.98 -6.63
N GLY A 45 9.10 17.97 -6.27
CA GLY A 45 9.13 19.30 -6.90
C GLY A 45 8.03 20.22 -6.37
N SER A 46 7.92 20.36 -5.04
CA SER A 46 7.01 21.31 -4.39
C SER A 46 7.34 22.75 -4.75
N THR A 47 6.29 23.57 -4.81
CA THR A 47 6.37 25.01 -5.12
C THR A 47 5.94 25.90 -3.95
N ASP A 48 5.52 25.27 -2.84
CA ASP A 48 5.16 25.91 -1.58
C ASP A 48 6.30 25.76 -0.54
N ASP A 49 6.04 26.04 0.74
CA ASP A 49 7.04 25.99 1.80
C ASP A 49 7.45 24.54 2.23
N THR A 50 7.00 23.49 1.52
CA THR A 50 7.29 22.09 1.85
C THR A 50 8.79 21.85 2.02
N VAL A 51 9.61 22.28 1.05
CA VAL A 51 11.08 22.06 1.08
C VAL A 51 11.73 22.81 2.24
N ALA A 52 11.25 24.01 2.59
CA ALA A 52 11.75 24.76 3.74
C ALA A 52 11.47 24.02 5.06
N ILE A 53 10.27 23.45 5.19
CA ILE A 53 9.88 22.62 6.34
C ILE A 53 10.77 21.37 6.44
N ILE A 54 11.00 20.66 5.34
CA ILE A 54 11.87 19.47 5.33
C ILE A 54 13.27 19.82 5.83
N LYS A 55 13.87 20.89 5.30
CA LYS A 55 15.21 21.34 5.72
C LYS A 55 15.29 21.70 7.20
N GLU A 56 14.23 22.31 7.76
CA GLU A 56 14.16 22.60 9.20
C GLU A 56 14.25 21.31 10.03
N TYR A 57 13.47 20.28 9.70
CA TYR A 57 13.49 19.00 10.44
C TYR A 57 14.80 18.24 10.28
N VAL A 58 15.39 18.21 9.08
CA VAL A 58 16.72 17.62 8.82
C VAL A 58 17.80 18.30 9.66
N ASN A 59 17.75 19.62 9.81
CA ASN A 59 18.70 20.36 10.65
C ASN A 59 18.50 20.14 12.15
N ARG A 60 17.27 19.83 12.57
CA ARG A 60 16.90 19.66 13.98
C ARG A 60 17.13 18.24 14.49
N ASP A 61 16.95 17.21 13.66
CA ASP A 61 17.03 15.80 14.04
C ASP A 61 17.72 14.99 12.94
N SER A 62 18.89 14.45 13.24
CA SER A 62 19.72 13.69 12.29
C SER A 62 19.09 12.40 11.76
N ARG A 63 17.97 11.96 12.34
CA ARG A 63 17.21 10.81 11.82
C ARG A 63 16.42 11.14 10.57
N PHE A 64 16.21 12.42 10.23
CA PHE A 64 15.60 12.83 8.98
C PHE A 64 16.65 13.03 7.88
N ILE A 65 16.42 12.46 6.72
CA ILE A 65 17.32 12.57 5.55
C ILE A 65 16.49 13.03 4.35
N PHE A 66 16.83 14.18 3.77
CA PHE A 66 16.25 14.67 2.53
C PHE A 66 17.07 14.10 1.35
N ILE A 67 16.54 13.04 0.70
CA ILE A 67 17.33 12.24 -0.25
C ILE A 67 17.55 12.91 -1.60
N ASN A 68 16.75 13.89 -1.98
CA ASN A 68 16.87 14.61 -3.26
C ASN A 68 16.97 16.13 -3.10
N SER A 69 17.70 16.58 -2.10
CA SER A 69 17.85 18.02 -1.79
C SER A 69 18.41 18.87 -2.95
N ASN A 70 19.05 18.24 -3.93
CA ASN A 70 19.65 18.87 -5.13
C ASN A 70 18.98 18.40 -6.43
N ASP A 71 17.82 17.78 -6.38
CA ASP A 71 17.12 17.20 -7.51
C ASP A 71 15.61 17.46 -7.41
N ASP A 72 15.07 18.27 -8.31
CA ASP A 72 13.67 18.68 -8.38
C ASP A 72 12.82 17.86 -9.35
N ARG A 73 13.36 16.74 -9.85
CA ARG A 73 12.64 15.89 -10.80
C ARG A 73 11.32 15.38 -10.21
N LYS A 74 10.24 15.59 -10.96
CA LYS A 74 8.91 15.05 -10.66
C LYS A 74 8.81 13.60 -11.13
N LEU A 75 8.69 12.68 -10.20
CA LEU A 75 8.60 11.24 -10.47
C LEU A 75 7.19 10.68 -10.25
N GLY A 76 6.34 11.41 -9.56
CA GLY A 76 5.05 10.93 -9.04
C GLY A 76 5.20 10.04 -7.80
N SER A 77 4.11 9.83 -7.07
CA SER A 77 4.14 9.15 -5.76
C SER A 77 4.70 7.73 -5.86
N HIS A 78 4.24 6.93 -6.85
CA HIS A 78 4.68 5.54 -7.00
C HIS A 78 6.20 5.41 -7.13
N ARG A 79 6.83 6.23 -8.00
CA ARG A 79 8.28 6.16 -8.19
C ARG A 79 9.03 6.78 -7.03
N SER A 80 8.47 7.80 -6.39
CA SER A 80 9.06 8.40 -5.18
C SER A 80 9.19 7.38 -4.06
N PHE A 81 8.15 6.57 -3.79
CA PHE A 81 8.22 5.50 -2.80
C PHE A 81 9.22 4.40 -3.19
N TYR A 82 9.30 4.04 -4.48
CA TYR A 82 10.31 3.09 -4.95
C TYR A 82 11.74 3.58 -4.71
N GLU A 83 12.05 4.83 -5.04
CA GLU A 83 13.36 5.45 -4.78
C GLU A 83 13.69 5.49 -3.28
N LEU A 84 12.72 5.84 -2.42
CA LEU A 84 12.87 5.87 -0.96
C LEU A 84 13.23 4.49 -0.39
N VAL A 85 12.55 3.43 -0.81
CA VAL A 85 12.81 2.06 -0.36
C VAL A 85 14.20 1.60 -0.79
N ASN A 86 14.66 1.99 -1.96
CA ASN A 86 15.95 1.57 -2.51
C ASN A 86 17.12 2.47 -2.08
N TYR A 87 16.88 3.60 -1.41
CA TYR A 87 17.92 4.54 -1.02
C TYR A 87 18.87 3.98 0.04
N LYS A 88 18.34 3.33 1.05
CA LYS A 88 19.15 2.79 2.17
C LYS A 88 18.53 1.48 2.67
N LYS A 89 19.40 0.47 2.88
CA LYS A 89 18.97 -0.80 3.46
C LYS A 89 18.52 -0.64 4.91
N ALA A 90 17.42 -1.30 5.28
CA ALA A 90 16.92 -1.44 6.63
C ALA A 90 16.29 -2.83 6.83
N ASP A 91 15.94 -3.20 8.07
CA ASP A 91 15.19 -4.43 8.33
C ASP A 91 13.72 -4.28 7.87
N PHE A 92 13.15 -3.07 8.08
CA PHE A 92 11.77 -2.75 7.69
C PHE A 92 11.67 -1.38 7.00
N TYR A 93 10.65 -1.26 6.17
CA TYR A 93 10.27 -0.04 5.46
C TYR A 93 8.81 0.27 5.75
N VAL A 94 8.52 1.49 6.24
CA VAL A 94 7.18 1.96 6.58
C VAL A 94 6.83 3.12 5.68
N PHE A 95 5.67 3.06 5.01
CA PHE A 95 5.23 4.16 4.17
C PHE A 95 4.51 5.24 4.98
N SER A 96 4.73 6.47 4.57
CA SER A 96 4.12 7.65 5.17
C SER A 96 3.68 8.63 4.10
N ASP A 97 2.41 9.02 4.14
CA ASP A 97 1.92 10.17 3.39
C ASP A 97 2.23 11.45 4.19
N GLN A 98 2.25 12.60 3.52
CA GLN A 98 2.69 13.88 4.08
C GLN A 98 1.67 14.58 4.98
N ASP A 99 0.42 14.13 4.97
CA ASP A 99 -0.76 14.85 5.47
C ASP A 99 -1.56 14.09 6.53
N ASP A 100 -1.06 12.93 6.96
CA ASP A 100 -1.65 12.11 8.00
C ASP A 100 -1.12 12.45 9.40
N VAL A 101 -1.56 11.71 10.41
CA VAL A 101 -0.98 11.74 11.76
C VAL A 101 -0.85 10.30 12.27
N TRP A 102 0.34 9.91 12.68
CA TRP A 102 0.58 8.60 13.26
C TRP A 102 0.21 8.57 14.74
N LYS A 103 -0.35 7.47 15.23
CA LYS A 103 -0.50 7.23 16.66
C LYS A 103 0.85 6.86 17.27
N GLU A 104 1.10 7.25 18.53
CA GLU A 104 2.41 7.17 19.20
C GLU A 104 3.03 5.76 19.23
N ASN A 105 2.23 4.71 19.31
CA ASN A 105 2.68 3.32 19.39
C ASN A 105 2.66 2.58 18.05
N ARG A 106 2.59 3.29 16.92
CA ARG A 106 2.47 2.65 15.61
C ARG A 106 3.62 1.70 15.32
N LEU A 107 4.85 2.16 15.47
CA LEU A 107 6.03 1.36 15.12
C LEU A 107 6.16 0.12 16.02
N GLU A 108 5.93 0.26 17.32
CA GLU A 108 5.93 -0.87 18.26
C GLU A 108 4.92 -1.92 17.87
N ARG A 109 3.67 -1.52 17.57
CA ARG A 109 2.60 -2.45 17.18
C ARG A 109 2.96 -3.23 15.90
N TYR A 110 3.61 -2.57 14.94
CA TYR A 110 4.06 -3.22 13.71
C TYR A 110 5.19 -4.21 13.96
N LEU A 111 6.15 -3.87 14.81
CA LEU A 111 7.26 -4.74 15.15
C LEU A 111 6.82 -5.95 15.99
N GLU A 112 5.93 -5.75 16.95
CA GLU A 112 5.30 -6.84 17.75
C GLU A 112 4.56 -7.82 16.83
N GLU A 113 3.86 -7.33 15.79
CA GLU A 113 3.21 -8.22 14.84
C GLU A 113 4.22 -8.92 13.94
N ALA A 114 5.26 -8.21 13.48
CA ALA A 114 6.30 -8.78 12.63
C ALA A 114 7.12 -9.85 13.33
N GLU A 115 7.34 -9.75 14.65
CA GLU A 115 8.10 -10.73 15.45
C GLU A 115 7.49 -12.14 15.41
N LYS A 116 6.19 -12.25 15.14
CA LYS A 116 5.49 -13.54 15.03
C LYS A 116 5.86 -14.33 13.78
N PHE A 117 6.61 -13.73 12.85
CA PHE A 117 6.94 -14.30 11.54
C PHE A 117 8.44 -14.49 11.35
N ASN A 118 8.82 -15.46 10.52
CA ASN A 118 10.21 -15.61 10.08
C ASN A 118 10.63 -14.44 9.18
N GLN A 119 11.61 -13.66 9.62
CA GLN A 119 12.09 -12.48 8.90
C GLN A 119 12.94 -12.80 7.65
N GLU A 120 13.34 -14.05 7.45
CA GLU A 120 14.00 -14.51 6.22
C GLU A 120 13.01 -14.73 5.06
N LEU A 121 11.71 -14.68 5.34
CA LEU A 121 10.65 -14.76 4.34
C LEU A 121 10.05 -13.37 4.09
N PRO A 122 9.56 -13.08 2.86
CA PRO A 122 8.87 -11.84 2.57
C PRO A 122 7.68 -11.63 3.52
N LEU A 123 7.57 -10.44 4.11
CA LEU A 123 6.52 -10.08 5.05
C LEU A 123 5.99 -8.67 4.76
N LEU A 124 4.67 -8.54 4.73
CA LEU A 124 3.94 -7.28 4.77
C LEU A 124 3.06 -7.26 6.01
N VAL A 125 3.16 -6.20 6.80
CA VAL A 125 2.24 -5.89 7.91
C VAL A 125 1.45 -4.65 7.54
N TYR A 126 0.15 -4.66 7.74
CA TYR A 126 -0.68 -3.46 7.58
C TYR A 126 -1.69 -3.36 8.72
N SER A 127 -2.19 -2.17 8.95
CA SER A 127 -3.14 -1.91 10.04
C SER A 127 -4.47 -1.39 9.55
N ASN A 128 -5.38 -1.24 10.50
CA ASN A 128 -6.54 -0.40 10.35
C ASN A 128 -6.15 1.08 10.41
N TRP A 129 -7.06 1.97 9.98
CA TRP A 129 -6.90 3.43 10.04
C TRP A 129 -8.23 4.11 10.35
N THR A 130 -8.14 5.35 10.81
CA THR A 130 -9.29 6.20 11.11
C THR A 130 -9.30 7.39 10.16
N SER A 131 -10.37 7.57 9.38
CA SER A 131 -10.55 8.80 8.61
C SER A 131 -10.93 9.95 9.53
N VAL A 132 -10.26 11.09 9.34
CA VAL A 132 -10.51 12.33 10.08
C VAL A 132 -10.68 13.51 9.13
N ASP A 133 -11.32 14.58 9.59
CA ASP A 133 -11.36 15.86 8.89
C ASP A 133 -10.06 16.65 9.05
N GLU A 134 -10.01 17.86 8.52
CA GLU A 134 -8.84 18.75 8.63
C GLU A 134 -8.46 19.09 10.08
N LYS A 135 -9.43 19.05 11.01
CA LYS A 135 -9.26 19.33 12.45
C LYS A 135 -9.00 18.07 13.29
N LEU A 136 -8.79 16.92 12.65
CA LEU A 136 -8.65 15.59 13.25
C LEU A 136 -9.92 15.07 13.93
N THR A 137 -11.10 15.61 13.61
CA THR A 137 -12.37 15.04 14.07
C THR A 137 -12.61 13.70 13.36
N VAL A 138 -12.92 12.66 14.13
CA VAL A 138 -13.15 11.32 13.59
C VAL A 138 -14.39 11.30 12.70
N LEU A 139 -14.22 10.84 11.46
CA LEU A 139 -15.28 10.66 10.49
C LEU A 139 -15.70 9.18 10.39
N LYS A 140 -14.71 8.27 10.35
CA LYS A 140 -14.97 6.84 10.17
C LYS A 140 -13.77 5.99 10.54
N GLU A 141 -14.02 4.87 11.20
CA GLU A 141 -13.05 3.79 11.33
C GLU A 141 -13.14 2.84 10.14
N HIS A 142 -11.99 2.37 9.67
CA HIS A 142 -11.91 1.45 8.55
C HIS A 142 -11.50 0.06 9.03
N ASN A 143 -11.96 -0.95 8.30
CA ASN A 143 -11.63 -2.35 8.53
C ASN A 143 -11.44 -3.02 7.17
N PRO A 144 -10.21 -3.02 6.62
CA PRO A 144 -9.93 -3.58 5.31
C PRO A 144 -10.10 -5.10 5.30
N ALA A 145 -10.18 -5.66 4.10
CA ALA A 145 -10.18 -7.11 3.90
C ALA A 145 -8.82 -7.69 4.29
N THR A 146 -8.81 -8.93 4.79
CA THR A 146 -7.60 -9.61 5.28
C THR A 146 -7.19 -10.83 4.46
N VAL A 147 -7.95 -11.18 3.42
CA VAL A 147 -7.71 -12.39 2.62
C VAL A 147 -7.54 -12.05 1.14
N ILE A 148 -6.71 -12.84 0.45
CA ILE A 148 -6.39 -12.61 -0.96
C ILE A 148 -7.62 -12.63 -1.87
N GLN A 149 -8.65 -13.43 -1.57
CA GLN A 149 -9.88 -13.52 -2.34
C GLN A 149 -10.66 -12.19 -2.40
N GLU A 150 -10.45 -11.31 -1.43
CA GLU A 150 -11.02 -9.96 -1.39
C GLU A 150 -10.06 -8.90 -1.94
N GLN A 151 -8.75 -9.12 -1.79
CA GLN A 151 -7.71 -8.14 -2.11
C GLN A 151 -7.28 -8.18 -3.59
N ILE A 152 -7.22 -9.37 -4.20
CA ILE A 152 -6.60 -9.55 -5.53
C ILE A 152 -7.29 -8.71 -6.62
N ALA A 153 -8.61 -8.64 -6.59
CA ALA A 153 -9.40 -7.90 -7.56
C ALA A 153 -9.50 -6.41 -7.21
N PHE A 154 -9.60 -6.09 -5.91
CA PHE A 154 -9.80 -4.73 -5.41
C PHE A 154 -8.99 -4.53 -4.13
N ASN A 155 -7.77 -4.06 -4.29
CA ASN A 155 -6.90 -3.82 -3.15
C ASN A 155 -7.52 -2.85 -2.14
N GLN A 156 -7.44 -3.20 -0.86
CA GLN A 156 -7.89 -2.38 0.26
C GLN A 156 -6.73 -2.06 1.23
N ILE A 157 -5.51 -2.48 0.89
CA ILE A 157 -4.30 -2.12 1.63
C ILE A 157 -3.83 -0.79 1.07
N ASN A 158 -3.93 0.28 1.85
CA ASN A 158 -3.49 1.62 1.46
C ASN A 158 -2.03 1.84 1.85
N GLY A 159 -1.32 2.66 1.07
CA GLY A 159 0.11 2.94 1.28
C GLY A 159 0.43 3.38 2.70
N MET A 160 -0.33 4.35 3.24
CA MET A 160 -0.10 4.92 4.57
C MET A 160 -0.15 3.91 5.73
N VAL A 161 -0.63 2.69 5.52
CA VAL A 161 -0.67 1.64 6.57
C VAL A 161 0.25 0.46 6.31
N ILE A 162 1.18 0.55 5.37
CA ILE A 162 2.09 -0.54 5.02
C ILE A 162 3.39 -0.45 5.81
N MET A 163 3.81 -1.58 6.37
CA MET A 163 5.20 -1.91 6.70
C MET A 163 5.59 -3.18 5.96
N MET A 164 6.76 -3.21 5.34
CA MET A 164 7.32 -4.43 4.73
C MET A 164 8.73 -4.68 5.21
N ASN A 165 9.13 -5.96 5.29
CA ASN A 165 10.51 -6.31 5.61
C ASN A 165 11.42 -6.24 4.38
N HIS A 166 12.73 -6.36 4.62
CA HIS A 166 13.74 -6.30 3.56
C HIS A 166 13.57 -7.40 2.50
N GLU A 167 13.13 -8.59 2.89
CA GLU A 167 12.93 -9.71 1.98
C GLU A 167 11.82 -9.44 0.97
N LEU A 168 10.74 -8.76 1.37
CA LEU A 168 9.71 -8.31 0.44
C LEU A 168 10.21 -7.12 -0.41
N ALA A 169 10.89 -6.16 0.21
CA ALA A 169 11.41 -4.97 -0.47
C ALA A 169 12.35 -5.32 -1.64
N LYS A 170 13.22 -6.31 -1.48
CA LYS A 170 14.12 -6.82 -2.54
C LYS A 170 13.39 -7.33 -3.79
N LEU A 171 12.15 -7.76 -3.65
CA LEU A 171 11.34 -8.29 -4.74
C LEU A 171 10.51 -7.20 -5.42
N TRP A 172 10.47 -5.99 -4.88
CA TRP A 172 9.75 -4.90 -5.51
C TRP A 172 10.53 -4.35 -6.70
N GLU A 173 10.02 -4.56 -7.90
CA GLU A 173 10.49 -3.92 -9.11
C GLU A 173 9.58 -2.75 -9.47
N TYR A 174 10.18 -1.61 -9.87
CA TYR A 174 9.39 -0.51 -10.38
C TYR A 174 8.70 -0.90 -11.69
N ARG A 175 7.39 -0.85 -11.68
CA ARG A 175 6.55 -1.07 -12.86
C ARG A 175 5.50 0.03 -12.93
N GLN A 176 5.33 0.65 -14.08
CA GLN A 176 4.35 1.72 -14.27
C GLN A 176 2.94 1.12 -14.44
N ILE A 177 2.42 0.46 -13.39
CA ILE A 177 1.10 -0.16 -13.36
C ILE A 177 0.36 0.19 -12.06
N GLY A 178 -0.53 1.16 -12.14
CA GLY A 178 -1.29 1.62 -10.98
C GLY A 178 -0.43 2.26 -9.89
N ALA A 179 -0.92 2.24 -8.66
CA ALA A 179 -0.21 2.75 -7.49
C ALA A 179 0.73 1.70 -6.87
N HIS A 180 1.63 2.14 -5.99
CA HIS A 180 2.62 1.30 -5.32
C HIS A 180 1.99 0.31 -4.33
N ASP A 181 0.98 0.74 -3.60
CA ASP A 181 0.32 -0.03 -2.55
C ASP A 181 -0.40 -1.29 -3.08
N PRO A 182 -1.22 -1.27 -4.16
CA PRO A 182 -1.76 -2.49 -4.73
C PRO A 182 -0.69 -3.42 -5.28
N TYR A 183 0.42 -2.88 -5.80
CA TYR A 183 1.52 -3.71 -6.31
C TYR A 183 2.21 -4.46 -5.18
N VAL A 184 2.66 -3.75 -4.14
CA VAL A 184 3.35 -4.33 -2.97
C VAL A 184 2.43 -5.31 -2.22
N GLY A 185 1.15 -4.96 -2.04
CA GLY A 185 0.17 -5.85 -1.42
C GLY A 185 -0.04 -7.15 -2.20
N THR A 186 -0.19 -7.06 -3.54
CA THR A 186 -0.33 -8.25 -4.40
C THR A 186 0.94 -9.10 -4.41
N LEU A 187 2.12 -8.47 -4.45
CA LEU A 187 3.42 -9.16 -4.37
C LEU A 187 3.57 -9.92 -3.05
N ALA A 188 3.21 -9.30 -1.92
CA ALA A 188 3.25 -9.96 -0.62
C ALA A 188 2.34 -11.20 -0.57
N TYR A 189 1.12 -11.11 -1.08
CA TYR A 189 0.23 -12.28 -1.20
C TYR A 189 0.76 -13.36 -2.15
N ALA A 190 1.57 -12.99 -3.14
CA ALA A 190 2.15 -13.94 -4.07
C ALA A 190 3.24 -14.82 -3.43
N VAL A 191 4.12 -14.25 -2.62
CA VAL A 191 5.35 -14.93 -2.17
C VAL A 191 5.61 -14.92 -0.68
N GLY A 192 4.88 -14.10 0.11
CA GLY A 192 5.21 -13.83 1.51
C GLY A 192 4.08 -14.08 2.48
N ASN A 193 4.28 -13.60 3.68
CA ASN A 193 3.27 -13.50 4.72
C ASN A 193 2.63 -12.11 4.69
N VAL A 194 1.33 -12.06 4.97
CA VAL A 194 0.58 -10.81 5.09
C VAL A 194 -0.12 -10.82 6.43
N ALA A 195 0.27 -9.91 7.30
CA ALA A 195 -0.25 -9.76 8.65
C ALA A 195 -1.11 -8.51 8.78
N TYR A 196 -2.13 -8.56 9.63
CA TYR A 196 -3.08 -7.47 9.84
C TYR A 196 -3.21 -7.13 11.31
N ILE A 197 -3.09 -5.84 11.62
CA ILE A 197 -3.33 -5.26 12.94
C ILE A 197 -4.71 -4.62 12.93
N SER A 198 -5.62 -5.09 13.80
CA SER A 198 -6.98 -4.58 13.90
C SER A 198 -7.08 -3.17 14.47
N ASP A 199 -6.05 -2.73 15.20
CA ASP A 199 -6.01 -1.40 15.76
C ASP A 199 -5.74 -0.36 14.66
N SER A 200 -6.39 0.80 14.75
CA SER A 200 -6.08 1.95 13.91
C SER A 200 -4.77 2.59 14.39
N THR A 201 -3.77 2.65 13.51
CA THR A 201 -2.45 3.22 13.81
C THR A 201 -2.22 4.58 13.16
N VAL A 202 -3.14 5.02 12.28
CA VAL A 202 -3.05 6.27 11.51
C VAL A 202 -4.38 7.00 11.54
N LEU A 203 -4.31 8.29 11.72
CA LEU A 203 -5.39 9.24 11.46
C LEU A 203 -5.22 9.74 10.01
N TRP A 204 -6.04 9.18 9.11
CA TRP A 204 -6.01 9.52 7.69
C TRP A 204 -6.84 10.76 7.42
N ARG A 205 -6.19 11.84 7.02
CA ARG A 205 -6.83 13.12 6.79
C ARG A 205 -7.56 13.16 5.44
N ARG A 206 -8.84 13.54 5.51
CA ARG A 206 -9.70 13.71 4.34
C ARG A 206 -9.69 15.18 3.92
N GLN A 207 -9.01 15.48 2.83
CA GLN A 207 -8.92 16.85 2.29
C GLN A 207 -9.84 17.00 1.09
N VAL A 208 -10.49 18.15 0.96
CA VAL A 208 -11.22 18.52 -0.27
C VAL A 208 -10.18 18.70 -1.39
N GLY A 209 -10.31 17.94 -2.48
CA GLY A 209 -9.38 17.97 -3.62
C GLY A 209 -8.23 16.98 -3.59
N ALA A 210 -8.09 16.15 -2.53
CA ALA A 210 -7.10 15.08 -2.51
C ALA A 210 -7.35 14.06 -3.64
N GLU A 211 -6.28 13.50 -4.22
CA GLU A 211 -6.36 12.50 -5.29
C GLU A 211 -7.23 11.29 -4.89
N SER A 212 -7.17 10.90 -3.62
CA SER A 212 -7.96 9.82 -3.04
C SER A 212 -9.46 10.11 -2.95
N LEU A 213 -9.90 11.39 -2.90
CA LEU A 213 -11.33 11.77 -2.83
C LEU A 213 -12.06 11.52 -4.15
N ASN A 214 -11.39 11.63 -5.27
CA ASN A 214 -12.01 11.37 -6.57
C ASN A 214 -12.49 9.92 -6.72
N ASN A 215 -11.99 9.00 -5.88
CA ASN A 215 -12.26 7.57 -5.94
C ASN A 215 -13.12 7.04 -4.78
N TYR A 216 -13.24 7.76 -3.65
CA TYR A 216 -14.04 7.32 -2.49
C TYR A 216 -15.40 8.04 -2.48
N GLY A 217 -16.48 7.27 -2.62
CA GLY A 217 -17.85 7.78 -2.47
C GLY A 217 -18.66 7.90 -3.76
N ARG A 218 -18.05 7.71 -4.94
CA ARG A 218 -18.83 7.44 -6.15
C ARG A 218 -19.27 5.98 -6.13
N GLN A 219 -20.55 5.73 -6.35
CA GLN A 219 -21.00 4.41 -6.80
C GLN A 219 -20.20 4.11 -8.07
N TYR A 220 -19.28 3.14 -7.99
CA TYR A 220 -18.46 2.77 -9.13
C TYR A 220 -19.37 2.27 -10.24
N GLY A 221 -19.46 3.04 -11.34
CA GLY A 221 -20.13 2.57 -12.55
C GLY A 221 -19.43 1.35 -13.12
N VAL A 222 -20.11 0.63 -14.01
CA VAL A 222 -19.56 -0.58 -14.66
C VAL A 222 -18.22 -0.32 -15.36
N ALA A 223 -18.02 0.87 -15.93
CA ALA A 223 -16.77 1.26 -16.59
C ALA A 223 -15.59 1.31 -15.59
N THR A 224 -15.78 1.94 -14.42
CA THR A 224 -14.76 2.00 -13.37
C THR A 224 -14.44 0.61 -12.81
N PHE A 225 -15.46 -0.24 -12.63
CA PHE A 225 -15.26 -1.65 -12.28
C PHE A 225 -14.29 -2.33 -13.25
N TRP A 226 -14.53 -2.22 -14.56
CA TRP A 226 -13.67 -2.85 -15.56
C TRP A 226 -12.27 -2.26 -15.62
N GLN A 227 -12.13 -0.96 -15.41
CA GLN A 227 -10.81 -0.33 -15.30
C GLN A 227 -10.01 -0.93 -14.13
N MET A 228 -10.61 -0.99 -12.93
CA MET A 228 -9.96 -1.51 -11.73
C MET A 228 -9.60 -3.00 -11.87
N ILE A 229 -10.54 -3.83 -12.35
CA ILE A 229 -10.31 -5.27 -12.45
C ILE A 229 -9.28 -5.61 -13.56
N ASN A 230 -9.27 -4.87 -14.68
CA ASN A 230 -8.27 -5.05 -15.73
C ASN A 230 -6.87 -4.69 -15.22
N THR A 231 -6.72 -3.57 -14.52
CA THR A 231 -5.45 -3.21 -13.85
C THR A 231 -5.02 -4.30 -12.88
N SER A 232 -5.95 -4.93 -12.17
CA SER A 232 -5.65 -6.03 -11.24
C SER A 232 -5.20 -7.31 -11.96
N PHE A 233 -5.79 -7.65 -13.11
CA PHE A 233 -5.33 -8.75 -13.95
C PHE A 233 -3.91 -8.50 -14.48
N ASP A 234 -3.63 -7.28 -14.97
CA ASP A 234 -2.33 -6.92 -15.53
C ASP A 234 -1.25 -6.92 -14.44
N ARG A 235 -1.55 -6.38 -13.26
CA ARG A 235 -0.69 -6.44 -12.09
C ARG A 235 -0.40 -7.88 -11.67
N ALA A 236 -1.42 -8.73 -11.58
CA ALA A 236 -1.23 -10.14 -11.23
C ALA A 236 -0.38 -10.87 -12.27
N SER A 237 -0.54 -10.56 -13.56
CA SER A 237 0.25 -11.14 -14.65
C SER A 237 1.73 -10.76 -14.55
N LEU A 238 2.02 -9.48 -14.29
CA LEU A 238 3.39 -9.00 -14.11
C LEU A 238 4.06 -9.65 -12.89
N ILE A 239 3.38 -9.69 -11.75
CA ILE A 239 3.91 -10.32 -10.54
C ILE A 239 4.09 -11.82 -10.73
N PHE A 240 3.16 -12.50 -11.41
CA PHE A 240 3.30 -13.92 -11.72
C PHE A 240 4.53 -14.19 -12.59
N ALA A 241 4.74 -13.41 -13.65
CA ALA A 241 5.92 -13.52 -14.50
C ALA A 241 7.24 -13.29 -13.73
N GLN A 242 7.22 -12.38 -12.76
CA GLN A 242 8.40 -12.00 -11.98
C GLN A 242 8.78 -13.03 -10.90
N VAL A 243 7.80 -13.60 -10.18
CA VAL A 243 8.07 -14.37 -8.95
C VAL A 243 7.37 -15.73 -8.90
N SER A 244 6.87 -16.26 -10.02
CA SER A 244 6.17 -17.55 -10.01
C SER A 244 7.05 -18.72 -9.55
N ASP A 245 8.36 -18.66 -9.75
CA ASP A 245 9.33 -19.63 -9.24
C ASP A 245 9.38 -19.67 -7.69
N LYS A 246 9.08 -18.56 -7.03
CA LYS A 246 9.07 -18.40 -5.56
C LYS A 246 7.70 -18.68 -4.93
N MET A 247 6.64 -18.83 -5.74
CA MET A 247 5.29 -19.12 -5.24
C MET A 247 5.13 -20.58 -4.84
N SER A 248 4.35 -20.84 -3.78
CA SER A 248 3.83 -22.18 -3.50
C SER A 248 2.91 -22.65 -4.64
N LEU A 249 2.71 -23.96 -4.77
CA LEU A 249 1.81 -24.53 -5.78
C LEU A 249 0.38 -23.96 -5.68
N GLU A 250 -0.13 -23.79 -4.47
CA GLU A 250 -1.45 -23.21 -4.22
C GLU A 250 -1.54 -21.78 -4.77
N ARG A 251 -0.55 -20.94 -4.48
CA ARG A 251 -0.48 -19.56 -4.97
C ARG A 251 -0.32 -19.49 -6.49
N LYS A 252 0.53 -20.34 -7.07
CA LYS A 252 0.65 -20.46 -8.53
C LYS A 252 -0.70 -20.77 -9.19
N LEU A 253 -1.43 -21.74 -8.65
CA LEU A 253 -2.75 -22.12 -9.15
C LEU A 253 -3.78 -20.99 -8.96
N PHE A 254 -3.74 -20.26 -7.85
CA PHE A 254 -4.64 -19.14 -7.61
C PHE A 254 -4.36 -17.99 -8.60
N PHE A 255 -3.11 -17.56 -8.73
CA PHE A 255 -2.72 -16.46 -9.63
C PHE A 255 -2.96 -16.82 -11.09
N SER A 256 -2.57 -18.03 -11.54
CA SER A 256 -2.81 -18.47 -12.92
C SER A 256 -4.30 -18.48 -13.28
N ARG A 257 -5.15 -18.96 -12.37
CA ARG A 257 -6.62 -18.94 -12.56
C ARG A 257 -7.18 -17.54 -12.59
N PHE A 258 -6.67 -16.65 -11.73
CA PHE A 258 -7.10 -15.26 -11.73
C PHE A 258 -6.74 -14.56 -13.03
N ILE A 259 -5.52 -14.72 -13.52
CA ILE A 259 -5.04 -14.16 -14.78
C ILE A 259 -5.86 -14.71 -15.97
N GLU A 260 -6.09 -16.02 -16.00
CA GLU A 260 -6.88 -16.69 -17.04
C GLU A 260 -8.31 -16.14 -17.14
N LEU A 261 -8.90 -15.73 -16.01
CA LEU A 261 -10.27 -15.21 -15.96
C LEU A 261 -10.48 -13.99 -16.87
N LYS A 262 -9.44 -13.20 -17.16
CA LYS A 262 -9.49 -12.00 -18.02
C LYS A 262 -10.07 -12.31 -19.40
N ASN A 263 -9.66 -13.44 -20.01
CA ASN A 263 -9.97 -13.80 -21.39
C ASN A 263 -10.74 -15.12 -21.55
N ALA A 264 -11.17 -15.72 -20.44
CA ALA A 264 -11.90 -16.99 -20.45
C ALA A 264 -13.28 -16.86 -21.10
N ASN A 265 -13.77 -17.93 -21.76
CA ASN A 265 -15.16 -18.05 -22.20
C ASN A 265 -16.10 -18.29 -21.00
N LEU A 266 -17.41 -18.22 -21.22
CA LEU A 266 -18.40 -18.31 -20.15
C LEU A 266 -18.26 -19.59 -19.30
N ILE A 267 -18.14 -20.76 -19.93
CA ILE A 267 -18.04 -22.03 -19.20
C ILE A 267 -16.78 -22.04 -18.33
N ARG A 268 -15.66 -21.59 -18.90
CA ARG A 268 -14.40 -21.50 -18.16
C ARG A 268 -14.45 -20.48 -17.04
N ARG A 269 -15.12 -19.33 -17.22
CA ARG A 269 -15.34 -18.34 -16.15
C ARG A 269 -16.10 -18.94 -14.96
N ILE A 270 -17.16 -19.71 -15.20
CA ILE A 270 -17.91 -20.40 -14.14
C ILE A 270 -16.97 -21.29 -13.32
N TYR A 271 -16.18 -22.12 -14.00
CA TYR A 271 -15.20 -22.98 -13.34
C TYR A 271 -14.17 -22.16 -12.55
N LEU A 272 -13.56 -21.14 -13.16
CA LEU A 272 -12.53 -20.32 -12.51
C LEU A 272 -13.06 -19.61 -11.27
N LEU A 273 -14.23 -18.97 -11.35
CA LEU A 273 -14.85 -18.27 -10.23
C LEU A 273 -15.19 -19.21 -9.07
N SER A 274 -15.66 -20.43 -9.36
CA SER A 274 -15.90 -21.46 -8.32
C SER A 274 -14.62 -21.86 -7.58
N LYS A 275 -13.45 -21.83 -8.24
CA LYS A 275 -12.16 -22.17 -7.65
C LYS A 275 -11.50 -20.99 -6.94
N LEU A 276 -11.62 -19.78 -7.49
CA LEU A 276 -11.04 -18.55 -6.95
C LEU A 276 -11.78 -18.06 -5.70
N LYS A 277 -13.10 -18.32 -5.61
CA LYS A 277 -13.96 -17.87 -4.50
C LYS A 277 -13.80 -16.36 -4.23
N LEU A 278 -13.69 -15.57 -5.29
CA LEU A 278 -13.57 -14.12 -5.17
C LEU A 278 -14.78 -13.56 -4.44
N ARG A 279 -14.54 -12.62 -3.55
CA ARG A 279 -15.60 -11.99 -2.77
C ARG A 279 -15.29 -10.52 -2.48
N ARG A 280 -16.32 -9.80 -2.11
CA ARG A 280 -16.28 -8.42 -1.63
C ARG A 280 -16.75 -8.40 -0.18
N LYS A 281 -16.57 -7.27 0.48
CA LYS A 281 -16.97 -7.08 1.89
C LYS A 281 -18.46 -7.39 2.14
N SER A 282 -19.33 -7.09 1.18
CA SER A 282 -20.78 -7.41 1.25
C SER A 282 -21.16 -8.49 0.24
N LEU A 283 -22.20 -9.28 0.59
CA LEU A 283 -22.78 -10.29 -0.32
C LEU A 283 -23.30 -9.63 -1.60
N LYS A 284 -23.97 -8.47 -1.49
CA LYS A 284 -24.51 -7.71 -2.64
C LYS A 284 -23.38 -7.34 -3.63
N GLU A 285 -22.28 -6.81 -3.13
CA GLU A 285 -21.13 -6.46 -3.98
C GLU A 285 -20.46 -7.71 -4.57
N THR A 286 -20.41 -8.81 -3.83
CA THR A 286 -19.86 -10.09 -4.31
C THR A 286 -20.70 -10.63 -5.47
N VAL A 287 -22.02 -10.63 -5.33
CA VAL A 287 -22.94 -11.07 -6.40
C VAL A 287 -22.81 -10.17 -7.62
N ALA A 288 -22.82 -8.84 -7.46
CA ALA A 288 -22.66 -7.90 -8.55
C ALA A 288 -21.34 -8.10 -9.30
N MET A 289 -20.21 -8.22 -8.59
CA MET A 289 -18.91 -8.53 -9.16
C MET A 289 -18.93 -9.85 -9.94
N THR A 290 -19.52 -10.89 -9.35
CA THR A 290 -19.59 -12.21 -9.99
C THR A 290 -20.39 -12.18 -11.29
N ILE A 291 -21.53 -11.48 -11.31
CA ILE A 291 -22.34 -11.29 -12.51
C ILE A 291 -21.55 -10.57 -13.60
N LEU A 292 -20.87 -9.46 -13.26
CA LEU A 292 -20.05 -8.71 -14.23
C LEU A 292 -18.92 -9.57 -14.80
N LEU A 293 -18.21 -10.32 -13.95
CA LEU A 293 -17.13 -11.19 -14.39
C LEU A 293 -17.62 -12.37 -15.25
N LEU A 294 -18.80 -12.92 -14.97
CA LEU A 294 -19.40 -14.00 -15.77
C LEU A 294 -19.85 -13.51 -17.13
N THR A 295 -20.67 -12.46 -17.16
CA THR A 295 -21.35 -12.00 -18.38
C THR A 295 -20.45 -11.14 -19.28
N GLY A 296 -19.46 -10.48 -18.72
CA GLY A 296 -18.68 -9.45 -19.42
C GLY A 296 -19.49 -8.19 -19.71
N TYR A 297 -20.64 -7.97 -19.04
CA TYR A 297 -21.49 -6.81 -19.28
C TYR A 297 -20.71 -5.51 -19.10
N GLY A 298 -20.77 -4.63 -20.10
CA GLY A 298 -20.10 -3.33 -20.10
C GLY A 298 -18.56 -3.39 -20.14
N LYS A 299 -17.97 -4.58 -20.43
CA LYS A 299 -16.51 -4.68 -20.66
C LYS A 299 -16.17 -3.87 -21.91
N PRO A 300 -15.17 -2.96 -21.86
CA PRO A 300 -14.68 -2.28 -23.05
C PRO A 300 -14.27 -3.29 -24.12
N LYS A 301 -14.66 -3.04 -25.38
CA LYS A 301 -14.13 -3.80 -26.50
C LYS A 301 -12.63 -3.50 -26.62
N ALA A 302 -11.82 -4.54 -26.79
CA ALA A 302 -10.38 -4.41 -27.00
C ALA A 302 -10.07 -3.70 -28.33
#